data_11a4f79c8e186122d9c9069e0ea05486
#
_entry.id   11a4f79c8e186122d9c9069e0ea05486
#
_cell.length_a   1.000
_cell.length_b   1.000
_cell.length_c   1.000
_cell.angle_alpha   90.00
_cell.angle_beta   90.00
_cell.angle_gamma   90.00
#
_symmetry.space_group_name_H-M   'P 1'
#
loop_
_entity.id
_entity.type
_entity.pdbx_description
1 polymer ?
#
loop_
_entity_poly.entity_id
_entity_poly.type
_entity_poly.pdbx_seq_one_letter_code
_entity_poly.pdbx_strand_id
1 'polypeptide(L)'
;RVIAEPGRFIAGPSGTSIATVVGRAQREGRWWYYLDDGLYGSYNGQLYDHARYPIDVPGRRGPTHPSVLAGPTCDSIDVVREDIPLPELQIGDLVVGRMMGAYTACSATDFNFIPRAKIVALNAQARSQRAD
;
A
#
# COMPACT_ATOMS: atom_id res chain seq x y z
N ARG A 1 36.40 -1.25 -12.06
CA ARG A 1 35.85 -0.91 -10.75
C ARG A 1 34.34 -0.74 -10.89
N VAL A 2 33.56 -1.37 -10.07
CA VAL A 2 32.10 -1.24 -9.99
C VAL A 2 31.78 -0.54 -8.69
N ILE A 3 30.85 0.43 -8.72
CA ILE A 3 30.30 1.10 -7.55
C ILE A 3 28.79 0.88 -7.59
N ALA A 4 28.20 0.47 -6.48
CA ALA A 4 26.76 0.28 -6.35
C ALA A 4 26.21 1.11 -5.19
N GLU A 5 25.05 1.74 -5.40
CA GLU A 5 24.34 2.55 -4.40
C GLU A 5 22.92 1.96 -4.18
N PRO A 6 22.82 0.75 -3.57
CA PRO A 6 21.55 0.06 -3.44
C PRO A 6 20.64 0.77 -2.42
N GLY A 7 19.44 1.13 -2.83
CA GLY A 7 18.40 1.71 -1.99
C GLY A 7 17.24 0.74 -1.79
N ARG A 8 16.25 0.75 -2.68
CA ARG A 8 15.03 -0.07 -2.62
C ARG A 8 15.32 -1.57 -2.49
N PHE A 9 16.37 -2.06 -3.14
CA PHE A 9 16.75 -3.47 -3.08
C PHE A 9 16.99 -3.95 -1.64
N ILE A 10 17.60 -3.11 -0.81
CA ILE A 10 17.86 -3.43 0.61
C ILE A 10 16.66 -3.04 1.49
N ALA A 11 16.17 -1.81 1.34
CA ALA A 11 15.16 -1.27 2.24
C ALA A 11 13.73 -1.75 1.92
N GLY A 12 13.41 -2.05 0.66
CA GLY A 12 12.06 -2.45 0.24
C GLY A 12 11.45 -3.56 1.10
N PRO A 13 12.15 -4.68 1.33
CA PRO A 13 11.59 -5.79 2.11
C PRO A 13 11.25 -5.46 3.57
N SER A 14 11.80 -4.38 4.12
CA SER A 14 11.60 -4.02 5.53
C SER A 14 10.23 -3.40 5.83
N GLY A 15 9.49 -2.98 4.81
CA GLY A 15 8.20 -2.33 4.97
C GLY A 15 7.04 -3.13 4.41
N THR A 16 5.92 -3.09 5.11
CA THR A 16 4.63 -3.64 4.69
C THR A 16 3.56 -2.62 5.00
N SER A 17 2.72 -2.29 4.03
CA SER A 17 1.51 -1.49 4.24
C SER A 17 0.32 -2.41 4.49
N ILE A 18 -0.59 -1.99 5.35
CA ILE A 18 -1.88 -2.63 5.57
C ILE A 18 -2.94 -1.56 5.40
N ALA A 19 -3.78 -1.73 4.40
CA ALA A 19 -4.94 -0.88 4.15
C ALA A 19 -6.22 -1.67 4.34
N THR A 20 -7.32 -0.97 4.63
CA THR A 20 -8.63 -1.54 4.82
C THR A 20 -9.54 -1.20 3.64
N VAL A 21 -10.34 -2.14 3.18
CA VAL A 21 -11.41 -1.86 2.23
C VAL A 21 -12.51 -1.07 2.94
N VAL A 22 -12.70 0.18 2.57
CA VAL A 22 -13.71 1.09 3.14
C VAL A 22 -14.93 1.26 2.25
N GLY A 23 -14.86 0.82 1.00
CA GLY A 23 -15.96 0.86 0.05
C GLY A 23 -15.79 -0.14 -1.07
N ARG A 24 -16.89 -0.52 -1.70
CA ARG A 24 -16.87 -1.38 -2.89
C ARG A 24 -18.00 -1.07 -3.86
N ALA A 25 -17.76 -1.26 -5.13
CA ALA A 25 -18.76 -1.10 -6.19
C ALA A 25 -18.46 -2.03 -7.36
N GLN A 26 -19.46 -2.37 -8.13
CA GLN A 26 -19.28 -2.97 -9.46
C GLN A 26 -19.40 -1.90 -10.52
N ARG A 27 -18.39 -1.80 -11.40
CA ARG A 27 -18.37 -0.88 -12.53
C ARG A 27 -17.81 -1.59 -13.75
N GLU A 28 -18.50 -1.56 -14.86
CA GLU A 28 -18.06 -2.11 -16.16
C GLU A 28 -17.56 -3.57 -16.06
N GLY A 29 -18.26 -4.40 -15.28
CA GLY A 29 -17.91 -5.80 -15.10
C GLY A 29 -16.72 -6.09 -14.19
N ARG A 30 -16.19 -5.07 -13.51
CA ARG A 30 -15.10 -5.18 -12.55
C ARG A 30 -15.56 -4.83 -11.14
N TRP A 31 -14.93 -5.45 -10.14
CA TRP A 31 -15.02 -4.99 -8.76
C TRP A 31 -14.07 -3.82 -8.52
N TRP A 32 -14.59 -2.75 -7.94
CA TRP A 32 -13.81 -1.62 -7.42
C TRP A 32 -13.83 -1.68 -5.91
N TYR A 33 -12.64 -1.71 -5.31
CA TYR A 33 -12.44 -1.67 -3.86
C TYR A 33 -11.71 -0.40 -3.52
N TYR A 34 -12.34 0.43 -2.68
CA TYR A 34 -11.77 1.68 -2.18
C TYR A 34 -11.08 1.40 -0.86
N LEU A 35 -9.84 1.84 -0.74
CA LEU A 35 -8.99 1.64 0.42
C LEU A 35 -8.89 2.91 1.25
N ASP A 36 -8.51 2.78 2.53
CA ASP A 36 -8.16 3.90 3.41
C ASP A 36 -6.72 4.41 3.20
N ASP A 37 -5.98 3.86 2.26
CA ASP A 37 -4.63 4.28 1.85
C ASP A 37 -4.50 4.19 0.32
N GLY A 38 -3.63 5.01 -0.27
CA GLY A 38 -3.53 5.11 -1.72
C GLY A 38 -2.21 5.72 -2.20
N LEU A 39 -2.26 6.29 -3.42
CA LEU A 39 -1.08 6.86 -4.06
C LEU A 39 -0.52 8.09 -3.34
N TYR A 40 -1.35 8.82 -2.64
CA TYR A 40 -0.90 9.98 -1.84
C TYR A 40 -0.36 9.57 -0.47
N GLY A 41 -0.64 8.33 -0.07
CA GLY A 41 -0.15 7.68 1.14
C GLY A 41 1.01 6.72 0.89
N SER A 42 0.84 5.46 1.27
CA SER A 42 1.92 4.47 1.21
C SER A 42 2.29 4.01 -0.19
N TYR A 43 1.41 4.18 -1.18
CA TYR A 43 1.63 3.72 -2.55
C TYR A 43 2.25 4.77 -3.48
N ASN A 44 2.73 5.90 -2.95
CA ASN A 44 3.21 7.03 -3.74
C ASN A 44 4.46 6.74 -4.60
N GLY A 45 5.20 5.69 -4.32
CA GLY A 45 6.27 5.23 -5.21
C GLY A 45 5.79 4.86 -6.62
N GLN A 46 4.50 4.64 -6.82
CA GLN A 46 3.93 4.48 -8.16
C GLN A 46 3.98 5.78 -8.96
N LEU A 47 3.81 6.94 -8.31
CA LEU A 47 3.85 8.24 -8.96
C LEU A 47 5.26 8.64 -9.39
N TYR A 48 6.25 8.38 -8.53
CA TYR A 48 7.62 8.84 -8.73
C TYR A 48 8.52 7.83 -9.46
N ASP A 49 8.35 6.53 -9.15
CA ASP A 49 9.24 5.47 -9.60
C ASP A 49 8.52 4.41 -10.45
N HIS A 50 7.25 4.59 -10.74
CA HIS A 50 6.40 3.57 -11.38
C HIS A 50 6.47 2.20 -10.67
N ALA A 51 6.65 2.23 -9.35
CA ALA A 51 6.79 1.03 -8.54
C ALA A 51 5.50 0.19 -8.59
N ARG A 52 5.66 -1.13 -8.65
CA ARG A 52 4.54 -2.08 -8.54
C ARG A 52 4.76 -2.93 -7.30
N TYR A 53 3.89 -2.75 -6.33
CA TYR A 53 3.97 -3.46 -5.06
C TYR A 53 3.24 -4.79 -5.14
N PRO A 54 3.83 -5.91 -4.63
CA PRO A 54 3.10 -7.15 -4.42
C PRO A 54 1.94 -6.93 -3.45
N ILE A 55 0.77 -7.48 -3.79
CA ILE A 55 -0.46 -7.30 -3.00
C ILE A 55 -1.00 -8.65 -2.58
N ASP A 56 -1.34 -8.78 -1.32
CA ASP A 56 -2.01 -9.92 -0.73
C ASP A 56 -3.33 -9.48 -0.07
N VAL A 57 -4.29 -10.40 -0.01
CA VAL A 57 -5.59 -10.22 0.68
C VAL A 57 -5.78 -11.35 1.69
N PRO A 58 -5.23 -11.22 2.91
CA PRO A 58 -5.24 -12.28 3.90
C PRO A 58 -6.67 -12.68 4.28
N GLY A 59 -6.87 -13.97 4.49
CA GLY A 59 -8.17 -14.50 4.92
C GLY A 59 -9.23 -14.66 3.82
N ARG A 60 -8.95 -14.17 2.60
CA ARG A 60 -9.84 -14.35 1.45
C ARG A 60 -9.30 -15.42 0.51
N ARG A 61 -10.18 -16.34 0.12
CA ARG A 61 -9.91 -17.42 -0.84
C ARG A 61 -11.14 -17.61 -1.73
N GLY A 62 -10.96 -18.23 -2.88
CA GLY A 62 -12.05 -18.55 -3.80
C GLY A 62 -11.79 -18.07 -5.22
N PRO A 63 -12.81 -18.09 -6.08
CA PRO A 63 -12.70 -17.59 -7.44
C PRO A 63 -12.25 -16.12 -7.46
N THR A 64 -11.39 -15.78 -8.40
CA THR A 64 -10.93 -14.40 -8.58
C THR A 64 -11.68 -13.72 -9.70
N HIS A 65 -11.87 -12.41 -9.54
CA HIS A 65 -12.55 -11.55 -10.50
C HIS A 65 -11.65 -10.36 -10.87
N PRO A 66 -11.76 -9.82 -12.10
CA PRO A 66 -11.09 -8.59 -12.45
C PRO A 66 -11.46 -7.49 -11.48
N SER A 67 -10.47 -6.88 -10.87
CA SER A 67 -10.66 -5.93 -9.79
C SER A 67 -9.77 -4.70 -9.94
N VAL A 68 -10.21 -3.60 -9.34
CA VAL A 68 -9.48 -2.35 -9.20
C VAL A 68 -9.33 -2.03 -7.72
N LEU A 69 -8.14 -1.68 -7.30
CA LEU A 69 -7.86 -1.11 -5.99
C LEU A 69 -7.64 0.38 -6.14
N ALA A 70 -8.50 1.19 -5.55
CA ALA A 70 -8.43 2.65 -5.58
C ALA A 70 -8.16 3.21 -4.19
N GLY A 71 -7.44 4.32 -4.10
CA GLY A 71 -7.21 5.03 -2.86
C GLY A 71 -8.42 5.84 -2.40
N PRO A 72 -8.30 6.56 -1.28
CA PRO A 72 -9.42 7.26 -0.64
C PRO A 72 -9.70 8.64 -1.21
N THR A 73 -8.86 9.16 -2.11
CA THR A 73 -9.01 10.54 -2.60
C THR A 73 -9.93 10.64 -3.80
N CYS A 74 -10.39 11.84 -4.11
CA CYS A 74 -11.21 12.11 -5.28
C CYS A 74 -10.40 12.25 -6.58
N ASP A 75 -9.06 12.17 -6.50
CA ASP A 75 -8.21 12.26 -7.67
C ASP A 75 -8.27 10.97 -8.50
N SER A 76 -8.49 11.12 -9.79
CA SER A 76 -8.60 9.98 -10.73
C SER A 76 -7.32 9.16 -10.85
N ILE A 77 -6.16 9.72 -10.50
CA ILE A 77 -4.90 8.97 -10.50
C ILE A 77 -4.71 8.10 -9.26
N ASP A 78 -5.55 8.27 -8.22
CA ASP A 78 -5.42 7.53 -6.97
C ASP A 78 -5.90 6.08 -7.12
N VAL A 79 -5.25 5.36 -8.02
CA VAL A 79 -5.51 3.95 -8.33
C VAL A 79 -4.26 3.12 -8.05
N VAL A 80 -4.32 2.31 -7.00
CA VAL A 80 -3.22 1.43 -6.59
C VAL A 80 -2.99 0.31 -7.61
N ARG A 81 -4.06 -0.24 -8.16
CA ARG A 81 -3.99 -1.28 -9.18
C ARG A 81 -5.27 -1.35 -10.01
N GLU A 82 -5.17 -1.29 -11.32
CA GLU A 82 -6.33 -1.36 -12.23
C GLU A 82 -6.72 -2.79 -12.62
N ASP A 83 -5.77 -3.66 -12.81
CA ASP A 83 -6.01 -5.02 -13.30
C ASP A 83 -5.37 -6.03 -12.35
N ILE A 84 -6.11 -6.38 -11.29
CA ILE A 84 -5.68 -7.37 -10.33
C ILE A 84 -6.78 -8.42 -10.14
N PRO A 85 -6.49 -9.71 -10.35
CA PRO A 85 -7.45 -10.76 -10.05
C PRO A 85 -7.52 -10.97 -8.53
N LEU A 86 -8.65 -10.62 -7.92
CA LEU A 86 -8.88 -10.77 -6.49
C LEU A 86 -10.12 -11.65 -6.23
N PRO A 87 -10.13 -12.42 -5.13
CA PRO A 87 -11.39 -12.95 -4.61
C PRO A 87 -12.31 -11.80 -4.21
N GLU A 88 -13.61 -12.07 -4.08
CA GLU A 88 -14.54 -11.04 -3.65
C GLU A 88 -14.21 -10.54 -2.25
N LEU A 89 -13.94 -9.23 -2.13
CA LEU A 89 -13.65 -8.56 -0.86
C LEU A 89 -14.90 -7.91 -0.28
N GLN A 90 -14.93 -7.79 1.03
CA GLN A 90 -15.96 -7.08 1.80
C GLN A 90 -15.36 -5.83 2.44
N ILE A 91 -16.21 -4.88 2.80
CA ILE A 91 -15.80 -3.74 3.62
C ILE A 91 -15.25 -4.27 4.95
N GLY A 92 -14.08 -3.77 5.35
CA GLY A 92 -13.34 -4.24 6.52
C GLY A 92 -12.24 -5.28 6.21
N ASP A 93 -12.19 -5.81 4.98
CA ASP A 93 -11.09 -6.69 4.59
C ASP A 93 -9.77 -5.94 4.47
N LEU A 94 -8.68 -6.65 4.73
CA LEU A 94 -7.34 -6.09 4.67
C LEU A 94 -6.69 -6.35 3.31
N VAL A 95 -6.03 -5.33 2.83
CA VAL A 95 -5.15 -5.36 1.65
C VAL A 95 -3.73 -5.08 2.11
N VAL A 96 -2.83 -6.01 1.86
CA VAL A 96 -1.44 -5.95 2.31
C VAL A 96 -0.53 -5.68 1.14
N GLY A 97 0.13 -4.52 1.15
CA GLY A 97 1.18 -4.16 0.20
C GLY A 97 2.56 -4.50 0.77
N ARG A 98 3.36 -5.27 0.03
CA ARG A 98 4.71 -5.65 0.44
C ARG A 98 5.77 -4.81 -0.27
N MET A 99 7.02 -4.92 0.20
CA MET A 99 8.16 -4.19 -0.38
C MET A 99 8.04 -2.67 -0.24
N MET A 100 7.44 -2.21 0.85
CA MET A 100 7.07 -0.82 1.11
C MET A 100 8.09 -0.06 1.96
N GLY A 101 9.32 -0.57 2.13
CA GLY A 101 10.35 0.01 3.00
C GLY A 101 11.15 1.15 2.37
N ALA A 102 10.90 1.51 1.11
CA ALA A 102 11.61 2.59 0.44
C ALA A 102 10.67 3.45 -0.40
N TYR A 103 10.80 4.78 -0.29
CA TYR A 103 10.07 5.77 -1.08
C TYR A 103 8.53 5.59 -0.97
N THR A 104 8.06 5.44 0.25
CA THR A 104 6.65 5.26 0.61
C THR A 104 6.26 6.28 1.68
N ALA A 105 6.27 5.93 2.95
CA ALA A 105 5.89 6.83 4.05
C ALA A 105 6.68 8.14 4.09
N CYS A 106 7.95 8.14 3.64
CA CYS A 106 8.80 9.35 3.62
C CYS A 106 8.37 10.40 2.58
N SER A 107 7.66 10.00 1.53
CA SER A 107 7.14 10.87 0.47
C SER A 107 5.60 10.98 0.48
N ALA A 108 4.95 10.35 1.44
CA ALA A 108 3.51 10.48 1.63
C ALA A 108 3.10 11.93 1.93
N THR A 109 1.92 12.31 1.48
CA THR A 109 1.35 13.64 1.67
C THR A 109 0.07 13.59 2.50
N ASP A 110 -0.42 14.75 2.92
CA ASP A 110 -1.72 14.89 3.58
C ASP A 110 -2.78 15.41 2.60
N PHE A 111 -2.68 15.00 1.34
CA PHE A 111 -3.62 15.42 0.30
C PHE A 111 -5.07 15.07 0.69
N ASN A 112 -6.00 15.99 0.44
CA ASN A 112 -7.40 15.91 0.87
C ASN A 112 -7.58 15.73 2.39
N PHE A 113 -6.57 16.07 3.20
CA PHE A 113 -6.57 15.85 4.65
C PHE A 113 -6.76 14.38 5.06
N ILE A 114 -6.42 13.43 4.17
CA ILE A 114 -6.41 12.02 4.50
C ILE A 114 -5.19 11.73 5.38
N PRO A 115 -5.39 11.16 6.59
CA PRO A 115 -4.28 10.88 7.50
C PRO A 115 -3.32 9.85 6.90
N ARG A 116 -2.02 10.08 7.07
CA ARG A 116 -1.00 9.09 6.69
C ARG A 116 -1.11 7.82 7.52
N ALA A 117 -0.75 6.70 6.93
CA ALA A 117 -0.69 5.43 7.64
C ALA A 117 0.25 5.52 8.87
N LYS A 118 -0.17 4.93 9.98
CA LYS A 118 0.62 4.85 11.20
C LYS A 118 1.79 3.88 11.00
N ILE A 119 3.01 4.32 11.29
CA ILE A 119 4.20 3.47 11.23
C ILE A 119 4.36 2.74 12.56
N VAL A 120 4.48 1.41 12.48
CA VAL A 120 4.72 0.53 13.63
C VAL A 120 6.00 -0.26 13.40
N ALA A 121 6.98 -0.13 14.29
CA ALA A 121 8.21 -0.91 14.26
C ALA A 121 7.98 -2.24 15.00
N LEU A 122 8.06 -3.36 14.27
CA LEU A 122 7.77 -4.69 14.85
C LEU A 122 8.94 -5.27 15.67
N ASN A 123 10.18 -5.02 15.24
CA ASN A 123 11.39 -5.63 15.82
C ASN A 123 12.33 -4.58 16.43
N ALA A 124 11.78 -3.44 16.87
CA ALA A 124 12.57 -2.45 17.57
C ALA A 124 12.99 -3.03 18.92
N GLN A 125 14.28 -3.36 19.08
CA GLN A 125 14.84 -3.56 20.40
C GLN A 125 14.60 -2.27 21.18
N ALA A 126 13.99 -2.38 22.37
CA ALA A 126 13.91 -1.25 23.28
C ALA A 126 15.33 -0.68 23.42
N ARG A 127 15.56 0.53 22.89
CA ARG A 127 16.80 1.25 23.21
C ARG A 127 16.77 1.40 24.71
N SER A 128 17.62 0.66 25.41
CA SER A 128 17.90 0.94 26.81
C SER A 128 18.26 2.43 26.84
N GLN A 129 17.49 3.20 27.58
CA GLN A 129 17.88 4.56 27.94
C GLN A 129 19.23 4.43 28.65
N ARG A 130 20.32 4.65 27.90
CA ARG A 130 21.56 5.01 28.52
C ARG A 130 21.37 6.44 28.98
N ALA A 131 21.05 6.58 30.25
CA ALA A 131 21.25 7.80 30.96
C ALA A 131 22.77 8.04 30.96
N ASP A 132 23.20 9.10 30.32
CA ASP A 132 24.48 9.78 30.59
C ASP A 132 24.16 11.01 31.43
#